data_bde0c09ff39e82749bcf4605f64300de
#
_entry.id   bde0c09ff39e82749bcf4605f64300de
#
_cell.length_a   1.000
_cell.length_b   1.000
_cell.length_c   1.000
_cell.angle_alpha   90.00
_cell.angle_beta   90.00
_cell.angle_gamma   90.00
#
_symmetry.space_group_name_H-M   'P 1'
#
loop_
_entity.id
_entity.type
_entity.pdbx_description
1 polymer ?
#
loop_
_entity_poly.entity_id
_entity_poly.type
_entity_poly.pdbx_seq_one_letter_code
_entity_poly.pdbx_strand_id
1 'polypeptide(L)'
;LATARRNAKRNNTTVTFIQTDILDPEKAEMDIPFILDVIVSNPPYIKEEEKKDMERNVLDYEPHLALFVPDNDPLLYYWHIAHFGKKKLRRNGHLYFEINAACGNMVVEMLEEEGYKNIELIQDLSGRDRIIKARK
;
A
#
# COMPACT_ATOMS: atom_id res chain seq x y z
N LEU A 1 -12.47 11.18 2.87
CA LEU A 1 -11.85 11.81 4.07
C LEU A 1 -12.84 12.15 5.18
N ALA A 2 -14.11 12.49 4.91
CA ALA A 2 -15.08 12.88 5.95
C ALA A 2 -15.28 11.79 7.02
N THR A 3 -15.45 10.53 6.61
CA THR A 3 -15.59 9.39 7.51
C THR A 3 -14.33 9.17 8.36
N ALA A 4 -13.15 9.25 7.74
CA ALA A 4 -11.88 9.10 8.45
C ALA A 4 -11.69 10.18 9.54
N ARG A 5 -12.04 11.44 9.23
CA ARG A 5 -12.02 12.54 10.23
C ARG A 5 -12.99 12.30 11.39
N ARG A 6 -14.20 11.80 11.10
CA ARG A 6 -15.16 11.44 12.17
C ARG A 6 -14.62 10.31 13.06
N ASN A 7 -13.97 9.31 12.46
CA ASN A 7 -13.40 8.19 13.20
C ASN A 7 -12.24 8.65 14.11
N ALA A 8 -11.34 9.49 13.62
CA ALA A 8 -10.27 10.06 14.44
C ALA A 8 -10.82 10.83 15.65
N LYS A 9 -11.85 11.68 15.41
CA LYS A 9 -12.51 12.40 16.49
C LYS A 9 -13.18 11.46 17.51
N ARG A 10 -13.86 10.42 17.05
CA ARG A 10 -14.52 9.43 17.95
C ARG A 10 -13.52 8.66 18.79
N ASN A 11 -12.34 8.41 18.28
CA ASN A 11 -11.27 7.70 18.99
C ASN A 11 -10.29 8.64 19.73
N ASN A 12 -10.60 9.95 19.81
CA ASN A 12 -9.76 10.96 20.46
C ASN A 12 -8.30 10.91 19.97
N THR A 13 -8.10 10.68 18.66
CA THR A 13 -6.77 10.62 18.04
C THR A 13 -6.51 11.86 17.19
N THR A 14 -5.26 12.33 17.19
CA THR A 14 -4.81 13.41 16.30
C THR A 14 -4.24 12.80 15.03
N VAL A 15 -4.85 13.10 13.88
CA VAL A 15 -4.44 12.60 12.57
C VAL A 15 -4.41 13.76 11.58
N THR A 16 -3.33 13.87 10.81
CA THR A 16 -3.25 14.77 9.65
C THR A 16 -3.77 14.03 8.42
N PHE A 17 -4.81 14.56 7.78
CA PHE A 17 -5.42 13.98 6.59
C PHE A 17 -5.00 14.77 5.36
N ILE A 18 -4.25 14.10 4.47
CA ILE A 18 -3.77 14.65 3.20
C ILE A 18 -4.42 13.84 2.07
N GLN A 19 -4.97 14.54 1.08
CA GLN A 19 -5.47 13.91 -0.14
C GLN A 19 -4.45 14.10 -1.25
N THR A 20 -3.86 13.00 -1.69
CA THR A 20 -2.88 13.00 -2.79
C THR A 20 -3.05 11.78 -3.66
N ASP A 21 -2.40 11.75 -4.80
CA ASP A 21 -2.31 10.59 -5.70
C ASP A 21 -0.88 10.07 -5.67
N ILE A 22 -0.70 8.82 -5.27
CA ILE A 22 0.62 8.20 -5.20
C ILE A 22 1.19 7.89 -6.60
N LEU A 23 0.34 7.82 -7.63
CA LEU A 23 0.76 7.65 -9.01
C LEU A 23 1.27 8.96 -9.64
N ASP A 24 1.11 10.10 -8.96
CA ASP A 24 1.73 11.38 -9.26
C ASP A 24 2.84 11.65 -8.22
N PRO A 25 4.08 11.20 -8.47
CA PRO A 25 5.15 11.26 -7.47
C PRO A 25 5.54 12.70 -7.09
N GLU A 26 5.49 13.64 -8.03
CA GLU A 26 5.82 15.04 -7.74
C GLU A 26 4.79 15.65 -6.79
N LYS A 27 3.51 15.43 -7.09
CA LYS A 27 2.43 15.89 -6.23
C LYS A 27 2.46 15.24 -4.86
N ALA A 28 2.66 13.92 -4.77
CA ALA A 28 2.75 13.20 -3.51
C ALA A 28 3.90 13.73 -2.63
N GLU A 29 5.06 14.02 -3.23
CA GLU A 29 6.22 14.56 -2.52
C GLU A 29 5.97 16.00 -2.01
N MET A 30 5.24 16.82 -2.77
CA MET A 30 4.86 18.19 -2.37
C MET A 30 3.81 18.16 -1.26
N ASP A 31 2.78 17.35 -1.40
CA ASP A 31 1.67 17.24 -0.44
C ASP A 31 2.13 16.66 0.91
N ILE A 32 3.19 15.83 0.91
CA ILE A 32 3.77 15.20 2.09
C ILE A 32 5.22 15.69 2.28
N PRO A 33 5.42 16.90 2.81
CA PRO A 33 6.76 17.49 2.94
C PRO A 33 7.58 16.94 4.12
N PHE A 34 7.10 15.90 4.78
CA PHE A 34 7.69 15.33 5.99
C PHE A 34 8.64 14.16 5.66
N ILE A 35 9.59 13.91 6.57
CA ILE A 35 10.31 12.64 6.65
C ILE A 35 9.50 11.70 7.53
N LEU A 36 9.34 10.46 7.10
CA LEU A 36 8.46 9.48 7.71
C LEU A 36 9.28 8.41 8.44
N ASP A 37 8.80 7.97 9.59
CA ASP A 37 9.36 6.83 10.32
C ASP A 37 8.90 5.50 9.73
N VAL A 38 7.62 5.44 9.36
CA VAL A 38 6.95 4.24 8.88
C VAL A 38 5.96 4.61 7.78
N ILE A 39 5.88 3.78 6.76
CA ILE A 39 4.82 3.77 5.77
C ILE A 39 4.07 2.44 5.91
N VAL A 40 2.75 2.50 6.00
CA VAL A 40 1.85 1.34 5.99
C VAL A 40 0.83 1.53 4.89
N SER A 41 0.67 0.55 4.03
CA SER A 41 -0.30 0.61 2.94
C SER A 41 -0.99 -0.72 2.68
N ASN A 42 -2.28 -0.64 2.40
CA ASN A 42 -3.06 -1.68 1.76
C ASN A 42 -3.53 -1.11 0.40
N PRO A 43 -2.68 -1.14 -0.62
CA PRO A 43 -2.99 -0.55 -1.91
C PRO A 43 -3.95 -1.45 -2.71
N PRO A 44 -4.58 -0.95 -3.78
CA PRO A 44 -5.26 -1.81 -4.74
C PRO A 44 -4.30 -2.87 -5.28
N TYR A 45 -4.75 -4.13 -5.32
CA TYR A 45 -3.92 -5.26 -5.78
C TYR A 45 -4.71 -6.35 -6.52
N ILE A 46 -6.02 -6.17 -6.69
CA ILE A 46 -6.88 -7.13 -7.39
C ILE A 46 -6.80 -6.83 -8.87
N LYS A 47 -6.47 -7.81 -9.68
CA LYS A 47 -6.50 -7.67 -11.13
C LYS A 47 -7.94 -7.55 -11.64
N GLU A 48 -8.15 -6.80 -12.72
CA GLU A 48 -9.48 -6.67 -13.34
C GLU A 48 -10.06 -8.04 -13.76
N GLU A 49 -9.20 -8.97 -14.18
CA GLU A 49 -9.62 -10.34 -14.53
C GLU A 49 -10.17 -11.14 -13.34
N GLU A 50 -9.76 -10.84 -12.11
CA GLU A 50 -10.21 -11.51 -10.89
C GLU A 50 -11.62 -11.07 -10.47
N LYS A 51 -12.14 -9.99 -11.04
CA LYS A 51 -13.45 -9.41 -10.73
C LYS A 51 -14.62 -10.39 -10.81
N LYS A 52 -14.56 -11.34 -11.74
CA LYS A 52 -15.63 -12.33 -11.95
C LYS A 52 -15.77 -13.32 -10.79
N ASP A 53 -14.73 -13.52 -10.02
CA ASP A 53 -14.69 -14.48 -8.91
C ASP A 53 -14.96 -13.81 -7.55
N MET A 54 -15.21 -12.49 -7.54
CA MET A 54 -15.45 -11.71 -6.33
C MET A 54 -16.93 -11.75 -5.89
N GLU A 55 -17.13 -11.68 -4.58
CA GLU A 55 -18.45 -11.56 -3.98
C GLU A 55 -19.11 -10.21 -4.31
N ARG A 56 -20.43 -10.23 -4.59
CA ARG A 56 -21.18 -9.03 -4.96
C ARG A 56 -21.15 -7.92 -3.91
N ASN A 57 -21.13 -8.27 -2.62
CA ASN A 57 -21.04 -7.30 -1.54
C ASN A 57 -19.75 -6.45 -1.60
N VAL A 58 -18.65 -7.01 -2.07
CA VAL A 58 -17.40 -6.27 -2.27
C VAL A 58 -17.51 -5.36 -3.50
N LEU A 59 -18.00 -5.90 -4.62
CA LEU A 59 -18.14 -5.16 -5.88
C LEU A 59 -19.13 -3.99 -5.78
N ASP A 60 -20.20 -4.15 -4.99
CA ASP A 60 -21.30 -3.18 -4.92
C ASP A 60 -21.02 -2.05 -3.92
N TYR A 61 -20.17 -2.26 -2.91
CA TYR A 61 -19.97 -1.32 -1.80
C TYR A 61 -18.57 -0.74 -1.69
N GLU A 62 -17.54 -1.40 -2.26
CA GLU A 62 -16.19 -0.87 -2.23
C GLU A 62 -15.90 -0.04 -3.51
N PRO A 63 -15.23 1.11 -3.38
CA PRO A 63 -14.86 1.90 -4.56
C PRO A 63 -13.93 1.10 -5.49
N HIS A 64 -14.26 1.02 -6.77
CA HIS A 64 -13.47 0.32 -7.79
C HIS A 64 -11.97 0.72 -7.77
N LEU A 65 -11.71 2.02 -7.63
CA LEU A 65 -10.34 2.57 -7.54
C LEU A 65 -9.56 2.06 -6.30
N ALA A 66 -10.25 1.60 -5.27
CA ALA A 66 -9.62 1.08 -4.05
C ALA A 66 -9.28 -0.42 -4.14
N LEU A 67 -9.72 -1.11 -5.17
CA LEU A 67 -9.60 -2.57 -5.30
C LEU A 67 -8.69 -2.98 -6.45
N PHE A 68 -8.82 -2.35 -7.62
CA PHE A 68 -8.31 -2.90 -8.87
C PHE A 68 -7.03 -2.24 -9.37
N VAL A 69 -6.21 -3.09 -10.00
CA VAL A 69 -5.01 -2.71 -10.76
C VAL A 69 -5.14 -3.22 -12.20
N PRO A 70 -4.44 -2.61 -13.17
CA PRO A 70 -4.35 -3.17 -14.52
C PRO A 70 -3.80 -4.59 -14.52
N ASP A 71 -4.36 -5.48 -15.32
CA ASP A 71 -3.95 -6.89 -15.40
C ASP A 71 -2.48 -7.07 -15.78
N ASN A 72 -1.95 -6.16 -16.58
CA ASN A 72 -0.57 -6.16 -17.04
C ASN A 72 0.43 -5.51 -16.08
N ASP A 73 -0.03 -4.91 -14.98
CA ASP A 73 0.85 -4.27 -13.97
C ASP A 73 0.31 -4.46 -12.54
N PRO A 74 0.40 -5.68 -11.99
CA PRO A 74 -0.07 -5.97 -10.65
C PRO A 74 0.76 -5.30 -9.54
N LEU A 75 1.95 -4.79 -9.88
CA LEU A 75 2.85 -4.13 -8.94
C LEU A 75 2.76 -2.61 -8.96
N LEU A 76 1.91 -2.01 -9.79
CA LEU A 76 1.81 -0.57 -10.02
C LEU A 76 1.89 0.25 -8.73
N TYR A 77 0.98 0.03 -7.80
CA TYR A 77 0.93 0.80 -6.56
C TYR A 77 2.07 0.45 -5.61
N TYR A 78 2.47 -0.83 -5.53
CA TYR A 78 3.59 -1.26 -4.68
C TYR A 78 4.88 -0.53 -5.08
N TRP A 79 5.16 -0.47 -6.38
CA TRP A 79 6.35 0.21 -6.90
C TRP A 79 6.32 1.71 -6.59
N HIS A 80 5.20 2.39 -6.88
CA HIS A 80 5.09 3.83 -6.62
C HIS A 80 5.24 4.17 -5.14
N ILE A 81 4.64 3.36 -4.24
CA ILE A 81 4.76 3.57 -2.79
C ILE A 81 6.18 3.26 -2.31
N ALA A 82 6.82 2.20 -2.82
CA ALA A 82 8.20 1.87 -2.48
C ALA A 82 9.15 2.99 -2.94
N HIS A 83 9.00 3.47 -4.17
CA HIS A 83 9.79 4.57 -4.70
C HIS A 83 9.61 5.87 -3.88
N PHE A 84 8.38 6.22 -3.56
CA PHE A 84 8.08 7.33 -2.63
C PHE A 84 8.75 7.12 -1.27
N GLY A 85 8.69 5.90 -0.73
CA GLY A 85 9.33 5.53 0.53
C GLY A 85 10.85 5.70 0.51
N LYS A 86 11.52 5.44 -0.62
CA LYS A 86 12.97 5.70 -0.78
C LYS A 86 13.31 7.18 -0.60
N LYS A 87 12.41 8.07 -0.96
CA LYS A 87 12.60 9.52 -0.79
C LYS A 87 12.19 9.98 0.61
N LYS A 88 11.06 9.53 1.11
CA LYS A 88 10.41 10.07 2.31
C LYS A 88 10.65 9.32 3.61
N LEU A 89 10.99 8.03 3.60
CA LEU A 89 11.38 7.33 4.82
C LEU A 89 12.75 7.83 5.31
N ARG A 90 12.88 7.99 6.62
CA ARG A 90 14.20 8.19 7.23
C ARG A 90 15.08 6.97 7.05
N ARG A 91 16.39 7.12 7.27
CA ARG A 91 17.31 5.98 7.35
C ARG A 91 16.83 4.98 8.41
N ASN A 92 16.77 3.71 8.05
CA ASN A 92 16.20 2.62 8.85
C ASN A 92 14.68 2.75 9.13
N GLY A 93 13.96 3.59 8.41
CA GLY A 93 12.49 3.62 8.42
C GLY A 93 11.90 2.35 7.81
N HIS A 94 10.65 2.05 8.13
CA HIS A 94 10.00 0.81 7.74
C HIS A 94 8.86 1.03 6.76
N LEU A 95 8.73 0.09 5.83
CA LEU A 95 7.63 -0.02 4.89
C LEU A 95 6.86 -1.31 5.17
N TYR A 96 5.54 -1.21 5.26
CA TYR A 96 4.64 -2.35 5.41
C TYR A 96 3.61 -2.33 4.29
N PHE A 97 3.42 -3.47 3.66
CA PHE A 97 2.35 -3.70 2.68
C PHE A 97 1.43 -4.84 3.12
N GLU A 98 0.12 -4.65 2.98
CA GLU A 98 -0.77 -5.78 2.74
C GLU A 98 -0.67 -6.14 1.26
N ILE A 99 -0.65 -7.45 0.95
CA ILE A 99 -0.42 -7.93 -0.41
C ILE A 99 -1.46 -8.96 -0.87
N ASN A 100 -1.61 -9.06 -2.19
CA ASN A 100 -2.19 -10.25 -2.80
C ASN A 100 -1.24 -11.43 -2.59
N ALA A 101 -1.75 -12.53 -2.03
CA ALA A 101 -0.94 -13.72 -1.76
C ALA A 101 -0.22 -14.27 -3.00
N ALA A 102 -0.81 -14.09 -4.19
CA ALA A 102 -0.21 -14.52 -5.45
C ALA A 102 1.01 -13.67 -5.88
N CYS A 103 1.17 -12.47 -5.30
CA CYS A 103 2.22 -11.51 -5.69
C CYS A 103 3.39 -11.44 -4.70
N GLY A 104 3.38 -12.25 -3.62
CA GLY A 104 4.35 -12.12 -2.53
C GLY A 104 5.80 -12.06 -3.00
N ASN A 105 6.26 -13.06 -3.75
CA ASN A 105 7.64 -13.11 -4.26
C ASN A 105 7.96 -11.94 -5.22
N MET A 106 7.02 -11.56 -6.08
CA MET A 106 7.22 -10.45 -7.03
C MET A 106 7.42 -9.11 -6.29
N VAL A 107 6.66 -8.89 -5.21
CA VAL A 107 6.82 -7.67 -4.38
C VAL A 107 8.14 -7.71 -3.62
N VAL A 108 8.59 -8.87 -3.14
CA VAL A 108 9.91 -9.03 -2.50
C VAL A 108 11.02 -8.67 -3.49
N GLU A 109 11.03 -9.27 -4.68
CA GLU A 109 12.03 -8.99 -5.74
C GLU A 109 12.06 -7.50 -6.10
N MET A 110 10.90 -6.89 -6.33
CA MET A 110 10.78 -5.46 -6.60
C MET A 110 11.37 -4.61 -5.47
N LEU A 111 11.12 -4.94 -4.21
CA LEU A 111 11.67 -4.21 -3.06
C LEU A 111 13.19 -4.38 -2.93
N GLU A 112 13.73 -5.54 -3.28
CA GLU A 112 15.19 -5.78 -3.34
C GLU A 112 15.84 -4.93 -4.41
N GLU A 113 15.24 -4.85 -5.62
CA GLU A 113 15.68 -4.00 -6.72
C GLU A 113 15.64 -2.51 -6.35
N GLU A 114 14.59 -2.06 -5.64
CA GLU A 114 14.50 -0.71 -5.07
C GLU A 114 15.50 -0.48 -3.92
N GLY A 115 16.23 -1.51 -3.48
CA GLY A 115 17.30 -1.41 -2.48
C GLY A 115 16.80 -1.38 -1.05
N TYR A 116 15.60 -1.88 -0.78
CA TYR A 116 15.15 -2.16 0.59
C TYR A 116 15.92 -3.35 1.17
N LYS A 117 15.98 -3.43 2.51
CA LYS A 117 16.71 -4.45 3.26
C LYS A 117 15.78 -5.10 4.29
N ASN A 118 16.22 -6.23 4.82
CA ASN A 118 15.51 -6.97 5.87
C ASN A 118 14.03 -7.16 5.50
N ILE A 119 13.80 -7.66 4.27
CA ILE A 119 12.47 -7.91 3.74
C ILE A 119 11.95 -9.21 4.36
N GLU A 120 10.79 -9.12 4.99
CA GLU A 120 10.10 -10.23 5.65
C GLU A 120 8.74 -10.41 4.99
N LEU A 121 8.47 -11.61 4.48
CA LEU A 121 7.15 -12.04 3.98
C LEU A 121 6.44 -12.79 5.10
N ILE A 122 5.31 -12.26 5.56
CA ILE A 122 4.59 -12.72 6.75
C ILE A 122 3.24 -13.30 6.31
N GLN A 123 2.94 -14.48 6.81
CA GLN A 123 1.69 -15.18 6.54
C GLN A 123 0.58 -14.79 7.52
N ASP A 124 -0.66 -14.85 7.03
CA ASP A 124 -1.85 -14.74 7.85
C ASP A 124 -2.12 -16.04 8.63
N LEU A 125 -3.17 -16.04 9.46
CA LEU A 125 -3.57 -17.20 10.27
C LEU A 125 -3.96 -18.43 9.43
N SER A 126 -4.22 -18.25 8.15
CA SER A 126 -4.54 -19.32 7.19
C SER A 126 -3.31 -19.83 6.44
N GLY A 127 -2.12 -19.33 6.76
CA GLY A 127 -0.86 -19.70 6.09
C GLY A 127 -0.67 -19.09 4.71
N ARG A 128 -1.39 -18.01 4.38
CA ARG A 128 -1.26 -17.30 3.11
C ARG A 128 -0.38 -16.07 3.28
N ASP A 129 0.49 -15.81 2.34
CA ASP A 129 1.28 -14.60 2.30
C ASP A 129 0.37 -13.37 2.31
N ARG A 130 0.55 -12.50 3.29
CA ARG A 130 -0.38 -11.38 3.51
C ARG A 130 0.30 -10.06 3.76
N ILE A 131 1.44 -10.04 4.42
CA ILE A 131 2.11 -8.81 4.80
C ILE A 131 3.58 -8.89 4.37
N ILE A 132 4.08 -7.81 3.82
CA ILE A 132 5.51 -7.59 3.62
C ILE A 132 5.95 -6.45 4.54
N LYS A 133 7.05 -6.67 5.23
CA LYS A 133 7.79 -5.66 5.98
C LYS A 133 9.16 -5.50 5.36
N ALA A 134 9.58 -4.26 5.16
CA ALA A 134 10.89 -3.93 4.61
C ALA A 134 11.49 -2.72 5.32
N ARG A 135 12.81 -2.56 5.25
CA ARG A 135 13.56 -1.45 5.85
C ARG A 135 14.31 -0.67 4.78
N LYS A 136 14.22 0.65 4.81
CA LYS A 136 15.05 1.56 3.98
C LYS A 136 16.52 1.55 4.39
#